data_db7a37b1929faa0fac5346cb7c2e5271
#
_entry.id   db7a37b1929faa0fac5346cb7c2e5271
#
_cell.length_a   1.000
_cell.length_b   1.000
_cell.length_c   1.000
_cell.angle_alpha   90.00
_cell.angle_beta   90.00
_cell.angle_gamma   90.00
#
_symmetry.space_group_name_H-M   'P 1'
#
loop_
_entity.id
_entity.type
_entity.pdbx_description
1 polymer ?
#
loop_
_entity_poly.entity_id
_entity_poly.type
_entity_poly.pdbx_seq_one_letter_code
_entity_poly.pdbx_strand_id
1 'polypeptide(L)'
;EILIGLVGSEMCIRDRGEKDPQLAWNINMGALMNSLDIARQYGCSLFTPSSIGAFGLSSPKERTPQDTLMRPNTIYGVCKVTGELLSDYYHSKYGVDTRSVRFPGIISSVTLPGGGTTDYAVEIFYDAVKTGRFACPIPGDVYMDMMYMPDALNACVQLMEADPARLVHRNAFNITSMSFTPEILAAEIRKHMPDFEMTYRIDPVK
;
A
#
# COMPACT_ATOMS: atom_id res chain seq x y z
N GLU A 1 -19.09 3.97 13.11
CA GLU A 1 -19.99 3.48 12.05
C GLU A 1 -19.77 4.13 10.68
N ILE A 2 -18.67 4.81 10.48
CA ILE A 2 -18.40 5.58 9.27
C ILE A 2 -17.05 5.14 8.75
N LEU A 3 -16.96 4.40 7.68
CA LEU A 3 -15.74 4.20 6.87
C LEU A 3 -15.47 2.75 6.40
N ILE A 4 -16.42 1.84 6.51
CA ILE A 4 -16.29 0.51 5.89
C ILE A 4 -16.43 0.56 4.35
N GLY A 5 -16.96 1.64 3.80
CA GLY A 5 -17.19 1.79 2.36
C GLY A 5 -15.98 2.21 1.50
N LEU A 6 -14.89 2.68 2.12
CA LEU A 6 -13.72 3.19 1.39
C LEU A 6 -12.65 2.12 1.10
N VAL A 7 -12.61 1.03 1.84
CA VAL A 7 -11.58 -0.01 1.74
C VAL A 7 -11.74 -0.86 0.47
N GLY A 8 -12.95 -1.06 -0.02
CA GLY A 8 -13.21 -1.82 -1.25
C GLY A 8 -12.86 -1.09 -2.55
N SER A 9 -12.68 0.22 -2.51
CA SER A 9 -12.43 1.04 -3.70
C SER A 9 -10.94 1.10 -4.09
N GLU A 10 -10.01 0.94 -3.17
CA GLU A 10 -8.59 1.11 -3.45
C GLU A 10 -8.00 0.02 -4.35
N MET A 11 -8.40 -1.23 -4.21
CA MET A 11 -7.88 -2.33 -5.04
C MET A 11 -8.36 -2.26 -6.49
N CYS A 12 -9.58 -1.75 -6.73
CA CYS A 12 -10.10 -1.51 -8.08
C CYS A 12 -9.56 -0.23 -8.72
N ILE A 13 -9.04 0.71 -7.95
CA ILE A 13 -8.65 2.05 -8.44
C ILE A 13 -7.33 2.00 -9.20
N ARG A 14 -6.39 1.11 -8.84
CA ARG A 14 -5.08 1.10 -9.48
C ARG A 14 -5.17 0.75 -10.97
N ASP A 15 -5.70 -0.42 -11.33
CA ASP A 15 -5.77 -0.87 -12.72
C ASP A 15 -6.83 -0.13 -13.55
N ARG A 16 -7.93 0.28 -12.92
CA ARG A 16 -8.92 1.14 -13.55
C ARG A 16 -8.45 2.58 -13.62
N GLY A 17 -7.67 3.02 -12.64
CA GLY A 17 -7.15 4.38 -12.58
C GLY A 17 -6.23 4.72 -13.76
N GLU A 18 -5.38 3.77 -14.18
CA GLU A 18 -4.52 3.97 -15.35
C GLU A 18 -5.33 4.04 -16.66
N LYS A 19 -6.52 3.43 -16.70
CA LYS A 19 -7.43 3.53 -17.86
C LYS A 19 -8.23 4.82 -17.88
N ASP A 20 -8.54 5.39 -16.71
CA ASP A 20 -9.25 6.67 -16.56
C ASP A 20 -8.60 7.48 -15.42
N PRO A 21 -7.47 8.17 -15.70
CA PRO A 21 -6.75 8.95 -14.71
C PRO A 21 -7.59 10.10 -14.12
N GLN A 22 -8.51 10.67 -14.91
CA GLN A 22 -9.37 11.76 -14.43
C GLN A 22 -10.36 11.27 -13.38
N LEU A 23 -10.98 10.10 -13.61
CA LEU A 23 -11.88 9.50 -12.65
C LEU A 23 -11.13 9.10 -11.37
N ALA A 24 -9.95 8.49 -11.51
CA ALA A 24 -9.11 8.12 -10.37
C ALA A 24 -8.75 9.34 -9.52
N TRP A 25 -8.34 10.43 -10.13
CA TRP A 25 -8.04 11.70 -9.47
C TRP A 25 -9.27 12.23 -8.72
N ASN A 26 -10.40 12.36 -9.41
CA ASN A 26 -11.61 12.94 -8.84
C ASN A 26 -12.11 12.15 -7.62
N ILE A 27 -12.08 10.81 -7.69
CA ILE A 27 -12.50 9.96 -6.58
C ILE A 27 -11.53 10.10 -5.40
N ASN A 28 -10.22 9.94 -5.64
CA ASN A 28 -9.23 9.96 -4.55
C ASN A 28 -9.14 11.34 -3.89
N MET A 29 -9.02 12.39 -4.68
CA MET A 29 -8.87 13.75 -4.14
C MET A 29 -10.16 14.28 -3.56
N GLY A 30 -11.30 13.98 -4.20
CA GLY A 30 -12.61 14.36 -3.65
C GLY A 30 -12.89 13.71 -2.30
N ALA A 31 -12.66 12.42 -2.18
CA ALA A 31 -12.83 11.70 -0.91
C ALA A 31 -11.89 12.23 0.18
N LEU A 32 -10.62 12.46 -0.15
CA LEU A 32 -9.64 12.99 0.79
C LEU A 32 -10.00 14.41 1.26
N MET A 33 -10.33 15.30 0.33
CA MET A 33 -10.68 16.69 0.66
C MET A 33 -11.91 16.74 1.58
N ASN A 34 -12.94 15.96 1.27
CA ASN A 34 -14.12 15.86 2.12
C ASN A 34 -13.77 15.34 3.54
N SER A 35 -12.89 14.34 3.62
CA SER A 35 -12.46 13.78 4.92
C SER A 35 -11.65 14.80 5.73
N LEU A 36 -10.74 15.53 5.09
CA LEU A 36 -9.94 16.58 5.71
C LEU A 36 -10.83 17.75 6.21
N ASP A 37 -11.82 18.16 5.42
CA ASP A 37 -12.75 19.22 5.82
C ASP A 37 -13.65 18.81 6.98
N ILE A 38 -14.12 17.55 6.98
CA ILE A 38 -14.87 16.97 8.12
C ILE A 38 -13.97 16.93 9.37
N ALA A 39 -12.76 16.43 9.25
CA ALA A 39 -11.81 16.38 10.36
C ALA A 39 -11.54 17.77 10.94
N ARG A 40 -11.35 18.77 10.06
CA ARG A 40 -11.20 20.16 10.45
C ARG A 40 -12.43 20.72 11.15
N GLN A 41 -13.62 20.47 10.61
CA GLN A 41 -14.88 21.01 11.13
C GLN A 41 -15.22 20.45 12.51
N TYR A 42 -14.94 19.17 12.73
CA TYR A 42 -15.33 18.47 13.96
C TYR A 42 -14.16 18.24 14.94
N GLY A 43 -12.96 18.69 14.61
CA GLY A 43 -11.77 18.53 15.47
C GLY A 43 -11.35 17.07 15.64
N CYS A 44 -11.56 16.23 14.62
CA CYS A 44 -11.20 14.82 14.66
C CYS A 44 -9.78 14.60 14.13
N SER A 45 -9.09 13.59 14.66
CA SER A 45 -7.89 13.04 14.02
C SER A 45 -8.28 12.25 12.76
N LEU A 46 -7.44 12.31 11.74
CA LEU A 46 -7.66 11.65 10.46
C LEU A 46 -6.50 10.73 10.12
N PHE A 47 -6.78 9.44 9.94
CA PHE A 47 -5.84 8.48 9.35
C PHE A 47 -6.12 8.34 7.86
N THR A 48 -5.07 8.51 7.04
CA THR A 48 -5.13 8.29 5.59
C THR A 48 -4.08 7.27 5.17
N PRO A 49 -4.44 6.14 4.53
CA PRO A 49 -3.46 5.17 4.09
C PRO A 49 -2.68 5.68 2.89
N SER A 50 -1.35 5.81 3.03
CA SER A 50 -0.43 5.98 1.91
C SER A 50 0.13 4.61 1.48
N SER A 51 1.07 4.60 0.56
CA SER A 51 1.61 3.38 -0.05
C SER A 51 3.05 3.60 -0.51
N ILE A 52 3.82 2.52 -0.59
CA ILE A 52 5.11 2.52 -1.31
C ILE A 52 4.95 2.90 -2.79
N GLY A 53 3.73 2.84 -3.34
CA GLY A 53 3.41 3.38 -4.67
C GLY A 53 3.62 4.89 -4.82
N ALA A 54 3.79 5.63 -3.72
CA ALA A 54 4.20 7.04 -3.72
C ALA A 54 5.66 7.24 -4.16
N PHE A 55 6.49 6.21 -4.00
CA PHE A 55 7.87 6.26 -4.48
C PHE A 55 7.92 6.14 -6.00
N GLY A 56 8.96 6.73 -6.61
CA GLY A 56 9.21 6.64 -8.05
C GLY A 56 10.54 5.95 -8.34
N LEU A 57 10.87 5.83 -9.62
CA LEU A 57 12.12 5.21 -10.08
C LEU A 57 13.39 5.90 -9.55
N SER A 58 13.29 7.17 -9.18
CA SER A 58 14.39 7.97 -8.63
C SER A 58 14.54 7.85 -7.11
N SER A 59 13.59 7.23 -6.42
CA SER A 59 13.71 6.97 -4.99
C SER A 59 14.74 5.86 -4.74
N PRO A 60 15.57 5.94 -3.68
CA PRO A 60 16.45 4.85 -3.30
C PRO A 60 15.66 3.57 -3.06
N LYS A 61 16.14 2.45 -3.61
CA LYS A 61 15.44 1.15 -3.49
C LYS A 61 15.76 0.43 -2.19
N GLU A 62 16.92 0.71 -1.62
CA GLU A 62 17.37 0.13 -0.37
C GLU A 62 17.41 1.20 0.72
N ARG A 63 16.91 0.86 1.91
CA ARG A 63 16.86 1.76 3.07
C ARG A 63 16.27 3.12 2.72
N THR A 64 15.17 3.12 1.98
CA THR A 64 14.50 4.34 1.51
C THR A 64 14.29 5.32 2.65
N PRO A 65 14.90 6.52 2.61
CA PRO A 65 14.72 7.51 3.66
C PRO A 65 13.26 7.92 3.81
N GLN A 66 12.89 8.35 5.03
CA GLN A 66 11.55 8.88 5.30
C GLN A 66 11.25 10.07 4.38
N ASP A 67 12.19 11.01 4.30
CA ASP A 67 12.16 12.13 3.37
C ASP A 67 13.00 11.81 2.15
N THR A 68 12.36 11.60 1.03
CA THR A 68 12.99 11.28 -0.25
C THR A 68 12.23 11.88 -1.42
N LEU A 69 12.90 11.95 -2.57
CA LEU A 69 12.26 12.42 -3.79
C LEU A 69 11.23 11.39 -4.28
N MET A 70 9.97 11.80 -4.30
CA MET A 70 8.86 10.99 -4.78
C MET A 70 8.40 11.49 -6.15
N ARG A 71 8.65 10.67 -7.19
CA ARG A 71 8.21 10.92 -8.58
C ARG A 71 7.56 9.65 -9.13
N PRO A 72 6.38 9.28 -8.63
CA PRO A 72 5.68 8.12 -9.14
C PRO A 72 5.28 8.32 -10.60
N ASN A 73 5.21 7.22 -11.34
CA ASN A 73 4.81 7.19 -12.75
C ASN A 73 3.40 6.63 -12.96
N THR A 74 2.64 6.42 -11.89
CA THR A 74 1.25 5.98 -11.92
C THR A 74 0.33 7.05 -11.35
N ILE A 75 -0.91 7.14 -11.86
CA ILE A 75 -1.90 8.07 -11.30
C ILE A 75 -2.20 7.72 -9.82
N TYR A 76 -2.17 6.44 -9.47
CA TYR A 76 -2.31 5.99 -8.08
C TYR A 76 -1.22 6.60 -7.19
N GLY A 77 0.04 6.48 -7.59
CA GLY A 77 1.16 7.05 -6.85
C GLY A 77 1.10 8.58 -6.76
N VAL A 78 0.70 9.24 -7.84
CA VAL A 78 0.48 10.70 -7.86
C VAL A 78 -0.58 11.10 -6.84
N CYS A 79 -1.70 10.38 -6.79
CA CYS A 79 -2.74 10.62 -5.78
C CYS A 79 -2.23 10.41 -4.35
N LYS A 80 -1.40 9.37 -4.09
CA LYS A 80 -0.83 9.13 -2.76
C LYS A 80 0.11 10.26 -2.33
N VAL A 81 1.03 10.69 -3.19
CA VAL A 81 1.92 11.86 -2.91
C VAL A 81 1.12 13.12 -2.64
N THR A 82 0.12 13.40 -3.49
CA THR A 82 -0.75 14.57 -3.30
C THR A 82 -1.50 14.48 -1.98
N GLY A 83 -1.97 13.30 -1.61
CA GLY A 83 -2.66 13.06 -0.34
C GLY A 83 -1.77 13.33 0.87
N GLU A 84 -0.51 12.91 0.83
CA GLU A 84 0.47 13.21 1.87
C GLU A 84 0.68 14.74 2.02
N LEU A 85 0.91 15.42 0.91
CA LEU A 85 1.13 16.88 0.89
C LEU A 85 -0.11 17.66 1.37
N LEU A 86 -1.31 17.25 0.99
CA LEU A 86 -2.55 17.86 1.47
C LEU A 86 -2.74 17.63 2.97
N SER A 87 -2.42 16.45 3.49
CA SER A 87 -2.49 16.14 4.90
C SER A 87 -1.54 17.02 5.72
N ASP A 88 -0.30 17.20 5.26
CA ASP A 88 0.68 18.09 5.87
C ASP A 88 0.22 19.57 5.83
N TYR A 89 -0.37 19.99 4.71
CA TYR A 89 -0.92 21.34 4.58
C TYR A 89 -2.07 21.58 5.55
N TYR A 90 -3.01 20.64 5.67
CA TYR A 90 -4.13 20.77 6.62
C TYR A 90 -3.66 20.76 8.07
N HIS A 91 -2.64 19.97 8.37
CA HIS A 91 -2.03 20.00 9.68
C HIS A 91 -1.40 21.36 9.98
N SER A 92 -0.52 21.84 9.11
CA SER A 92 0.24 23.07 9.34
C SER A 92 -0.64 24.31 9.35
N LYS A 93 -1.67 24.36 8.51
CA LYS A 93 -2.51 25.55 8.36
C LYS A 93 -3.71 25.55 9.30
N TYR A 94 -4.30 24.42 9.57
CA TYR A 94 -5.58 24.32 10.29
C TYR A 94 -5.47 23.53 11.60
N GLY A 95 -4.31 22.95 11.89
CA GLY A 95 -4.09 22.15 13.10
C GLY A 95 -4.79 20.80 13.10
N VAL A 96 -5.22 20.29 11.93
CA VAL A 96 -5.84 18.97 11.84
C VAL A 96 -4.80 17.91 12.17
N ASP A 97 -5.13 16.99 13.07
CA ASP A 97 -4.27 15.87 13.41
C ASP A 97 -4.35 14.78 12.31
N THR A 98 -3.54 14.96 11.27
CA THR A 98 -3.43 14.01 10.15
C THR A 98 -2.31 13.01 10.43
N ARG A 99 -2.59 11.71 10.21
CA ARG A 99 -1.64 10.61 10.41
C ARG A 99 -1.74 9.62 9.26
N SER A 100 -0.60 9.08 8.84
CA SER A 100 -0.54 8.17 7.69
C SER A 100 0.67 7.27 7.76
N VAL A 101 0.57 6.10 7.14
CA VAL A 101 1.69 5.19 6.89
C VAL A 101 1.76 4.85 5.41
N ARG A 102 2.97 4.67 4.87
CA ARG A 102 3.21 4.12 3.54
C ARG A 102 3.25 2.61 3.65
N PHE A 103 2.11 1.98 3.35
CA PHE A 103 2.01 0.53 3.39
C PHE A 103 2.84 -0.12 2.30
N PRO A 104 3.59 -1.19 2.62
CA PRO A 104 4.16 -2.11 1.64
C PRO A 104 3.07 -2.99 1.02
N GLY A 105 3.43 -4.03 0.30
CA GLY A 105 2.48 -5.06 -0.11
C GLY A 105 1.84 -5.73 1.10
N ILE A 106 0.53 -5.87 1.09
CA ILE A 106 -0.20 -6.47 2.21
C ILE A 106 -0.55 -7.92 1.90
N ILE A 107 -0.17 -8.81 2.80
CA ILE A 107 -0.52 -10.23 2.75
C ILE A 107 -1.73 -10.46 3.66
N SER A 108 -2.82 -10.94 3.08
CA SER A 108 -4.05 -11.28 3.81
C SER A 108 -4.43 -12.74 3.55
N SER A 109 -4.85 -13.44 4.59
CA SER A 109 -5.42 -14.79 4.49
C SER A 109 -6.95 -14.80 4.38
N VAL A 110 -7.60 -13.64 4.49
CA VAL A 110 -9.07 -13.52 4.54
C VAL A 110 -9.64 -13.01 3.22
N THR A 111 -8.97 -12.05 2.59
CA THR A 111 -9.46 -11.43 1.35
C THR A 111 -8.67 -11.95 0.16
N LEU A 112 -9.39 -12.33 -0.90
CA LEU A 112 -8.77 -12.72 -2.16
C LEU A 112 -8.03 -11.53 -2.80
N PRO A 113 -6.93 -11.82 -3.51
CA PRO A 113 -6.17 -10.80 -4.23
C PRO A 113 -7.02 -10.05 -5.26
N GLY A 114 -6.74 -8.75 -5.43
CA GLY A 114 -7.46 -7.87 -6.35
C GLY A 114 -6.76 -7.60 -7.68
N GLY A 115 -5.60 -8.21 -7.94
CA GLY A 115 -4.82 -8.05 -9.18
C GLY A 115 -3.64 -7.07 -9.09
N GLY A 116 -3.30 -6.56 -7.91
CA GLY A 116 -2.14 -5.69 -7.71
C GLY A 116 -0.78 -6.38 -7.94
N THR A 117 0.30 -5.60 -8.12
CA THR A 117 1.65 -6.15 -8.36
C THR A 117 2.13 -7.03 -7.20
N THR A 118 1.77 -6.69 -5.97
CA THR A 118 2.17 -7.41 -4.75
C THR A 118 1.29 -8.62 -4.44
N ASP A 119 0.17 -8.76 -5.15
CA ASP A 119 -0.83 -9.80 -4.88
C ASP A 119 -0.32 -11.21 -5.22
N TYR A 120 0.74 -11.33 -6.02
CA TYR A 120 1.39 -12.61 -6.28
C TYR A 120 1.75 -13.34 -4.97
N ALA A 121 2.11 -12.59 -3.94
CA ALA A 121 2.50 -13.12 -2.63
C ALA A 121 1.31 -13.73 -1.84
N VAL A 122 0.10 -13.54 -2.33
CA VAL A 122 -1.13 -14.19 -1.82
C VAL A 122 -1.63 -15.23 -2.81
N GLU A 123 -1.68 -14.90 -4.10
CA GLU A 123 -2.13 -15.77 -5.19
C GLU A 123 -1.34 -17.09 -5.20
N ILE A 124 -0.02 -17.02 -4.99
CA ILE A 124 0.87 -18.20 -4.99
C ILE A 124 0.43 -19.28 -4.00
N PHE A 125 -0.09 -18.91 -2.82
CA PHE A 125 -0.55 -19.87 -1.81
C PHE A 125 -1.85 -20.57 -2.25
N TYR A 126 -2.79 -19.82 -2.82
CA TYR A 126 -4.04 -20.38 -3.33
C TYR A 126 -3.76 -21.34 -4.48
N ASP A 127 -2.90 -20.98 -5.41
CA ASP A 127 -2.58 -21.81 -6.56
C ASP A 127 -1.71 -23.02 -6.16
N ALA A 128 -0.79 -22.85 -5.22
CA ALA A 128 -0.01 -23.97 -4.67
C ALA A 128 -0.93 -25.04 -4.09
N VAL A 129 -1.88 -24.66 -3.22
CA VAL A 129 -2.80 -25.62 -2.60
C VAL A 129 -3.78 -26.22 -3.62
N LYS A 130 -4.24 -25.42 -4.58
CA LYS A 130 -5.27 -25.85 -5.54
C LYS A 130 -4.72 -26.73 -6.66
N THR A 131 -3.53 -26.41 -7.18
CA THR A 131 -2.99 -27.01 -8.40
C THR A 131 -1.57 -27.51 -8.28
N GLY A 132 -0.86 -27.17 -7.22
CA GLY A 132 0.58 -27.44 -7.09
C GLY A 132 1.47 -26.57 -7.99
N ARG A 133 0.90 -25.58 -8.68
CA ARG A 133 1.60 -24.75 -9.68
C ARG A 133 1.23 -23.30 -9.57
N PHE A 134 2.19 -22.42 -9.90
CA PHE A 134 1.95 -20.99 -9.99
C PHE A 134 2.72 -20.35 -11.15
N ALA A 135 2.06 -19.46 -11.91
CA ALA A 135 2.69 -18.66 -12.96
C ALA A 135 2.91 -17.22 -12.42
N CYS A 136 4.11 -16.94 -11.94
CA CYS A 136 4.44 -15.67 -11.34
C CYS A 136 4.44 -14.53 -12.39
N PRO A 137 3.72 -13.42 -12.14
CA PRO A 137 3.62 -12.32 -13.10
C PRO A 137 4.80 -11.34 -13.05
N ILE A 138 5.72 -11.50 -12.08
CA ILE A 138 6.90 -10.65 -11.93
C ILE A 138 8.19 -11.48 -11.95
N PRO A 139 9.36 -10.87 -12.24
CA PRO A 139 10.64 -11.57 -12.22
C PRO A 139 10.96 -12.16 -10.85
N GLY A 140 11.63 -13.32 -10.84
CA GLY A 140 11.87 -14.10 -9.63
C GLY A 140 12.86 -13.49 -8.63
N ASP A 141 13.67 -12.54 -9.07
CA ASP A 141 14.73 -11.87 -8.31
C ASP A 141 14.35 -10.46 -7.79
N VAL A 142 13.14 -10.00 -8.07
CA VAL A 142 12.68 -8.68 -7.62
C VAL A 142 12.27 -8.73 -6.16
N TYR A 143 12.98 -7.99 -5.32
CA TYR A 143 12.62 -7.79 -3.92
C TYR A 143 11.41 -6.87 -3.80
N MET A 144 10.45 -7.28 -2.98
CA MET A 144 9.31 -6.46 -2.59
C MET A 144 9.10 -6.48 -1.09
N ASP A 145 8.86 -5.31 -0.53
CA ASP A 145 8.49 -5.18 0.88
C ASP A 145 7.05 -5.61 1.08
N MET A 146 6.84 -6.41 2.11
CA MET A 146 5.55 -7.01 2.45
C MET A 146 5.28 -6.87 3.95
N MET A 147 3.99 -6.91 4.30
CA MET A 147 3.53 -6.91 5.68
C MET A 147 2.26 -7.75 5.81
N TYR A 148 2.14 -8.48 6.91
CA TYR A 148 0.92 -9.23 7.22
C TYR A 148 -0.19 -8.28 7.67
N MET A 149 -1.42 -8.52 7.24
CA MET A 149 -2.56 -7.64 7.52
C MET A 149 -2.76 -7.31 9.02
N PRO A 150 -2.68 -8.27 9.96
CA PRO A 150 -2.78 -7.95 11.39
C PRO A 150 -1.70 -6.96 11.88
N ASP A 151 -0.46 -7.06 11.38
CA ASP A 151 0.62 -6.13 11.74
C ASP A 151 0.34 -4.73 11.16
N ALA A 152 -0.18 -4.67 9.93
CA ALA A 152 -0.59 -3.43 9.30
C ALA A 152 -1.70 -2.73 10.09
N LEU A 153 -2.71 -3.47 10.53
CA LEU A 153 -3.79 -2.94 11.37
C LEU A 153 -3.28 -2.47 12.73
N ASN A 154 -2.39 -3.25 13.35
CA ASN A 154 -1.77 -2.88 14.63
C ASN A 154 -0.94 -1.58 14.49
N ALA A 155 -0.19 -1.42 13.40
CA ALA A 155 0.54 -0.19 13.12
C ALA A 155 -0.40 1.03 13.01
N CYS A 156 -1.58 0.88 12.37
CA CYS A 156 -2.58 1.94 12.30
C CYS A 156 -3.08 2.33 13.71
N VAL A 157 -3.44 1.34 14.51
CA VAL A 157 -3.96 1.58 15.87
C VAL A 157 -2.89 2.27 16.73
N GLN A 158 -1.68 1.72 16.76
CA GLN A 158 -0.58 2.32 17.52
C GLN A 158 -0.28 3.77 17.08
N LEU A 159 -0.30 4.04 15.78
CA LEU A 159 -0.08 5.40 15.28
C LEU A 159 -1.22 6.34 15.71
N MET A 160 -2.47 5.88 15.65
CA MET A 160 -3.62 6.70 16.05
C MET A 160 -3.70 6.94 17.57
N GLU A 161 -3.19 6.01 18.38
CA GLU A 161 -3.11 6.13 19.83
C GLU A 161 -1.86 6.86 20.32
N ALA A 162 -0.86 7.06 19.45
CA ALA A 162 0.37 7.75 19.81
C ALA A 162 0.11 9.21 20.22
N ASP A 163 0.87 9.67 21.22
CA ASP A 163 0.85 11.08 21.62
C ASP A 163 1.27 11.97 20.43
N PRO A 164 0.41 12.90 19.98
CA PRO A 164 0.72 13.75 18.85
C PRO A 164 1.98 14.61 19.04
N ALA A 165 2.36 14.93 20.26
CA ALA A 165 3.57 15.69 20.55
C ALA A 165 4.86 14.90 20.25
N ARG A 166 4.79 13.58 20.16
CA ARG A 166 5.91 12.69 19.86
C ARG A 166 6.08 12.37 18.36
N LEU A 167 5.14 12.77 17.54
CA LEU A 167 5.16 12.49 16.11
C LEU A 167 6.00 13.57 15.40
N VAL A 168 7.26 13.25 15.09
CA VAL A 168 8.19 14.11 14.34
C VAL A 168 7.69 14.29 12.90
N HIS A 169 7.46 13.16 12.21
CA HIS A 169 6.64 13.12 11.01
C HIS A 169 5.22 12.81 11.45
N ARG A 170 4.27 13.58 11.10
CA ARG A 170 2.89 13.30 11.50
C ARG A 170 2.22 12.34 10.54
N ASN A 171 2.70 12.33 9.34
CA ASN A 171 2.09 11.75 8.18
C ASN A 171 3.12 10.93 7.38
N ALA A 172 2.65 9.92 6.66
CA ALA A 172 3.41 9.13 5.69
C ALA A 172 4.65 8.39 6.25
N PHE A 173 4.53 7.77 7.44
CA PHE A 173 5.60 6.94 7.98
C PHE A 173 5.90 5.76 7.07
N ASN A 174 7.18 5.53 6.74
CA ASN A 174 7.61 4.30 6.11
C ASN A 174 7.47 3.15 7.09
N ILE A 175 6.74 2.12 6.70
CA ILE A 175 6.65 0.88 7.49
C ILE A 175 6.95 -0.32 6.60
N THR A 176 7.57 -1.34 7.17
CA THR A 176 7.83 -2.63 6.53
C THR A 176 7.92 -3.71 7.60
N SER A 177 7.72 -4.97 7.21
CA SER A 177 7.86 -6.13 8.10
C SER A 177 8.87 -7.11 7.54
N MET A 178 8.76 -7.43 6.26
CA MET A 178 9.63 -8.39 5.57
C MET A 178 9.88 -7.96 4.13
N SER A 179 11.00 -8.40 3.57
CA SER A 179 11.32 -8.19 2.16
C SER A 179 11.78 -9.51 1.56
N PHE A 180 11.18 -9.93 0.46
CA PHE A 180 11.52 -11.19 -0.20
C PHE A 180 11.23 -11.14 -1.71
N THR A 181 11.82 -12.09 -2.42
CA THR A 181 11.59 -12.30 -3.85
C THR A 181 10.59 -13.43 -4.07
N PRO A 182 9.98 -13.55 -5.27
CA PRO A 182 9.17 -14.71 -5.62
C PRO A 182 9.90 -16.05 -5.42
N GLU A 183 11.20 -16.14 -5.75
CA GLU A 183 11.98 -17.36 -5.56
C GLU A 183 12.15 -17.73 -4.08
N ILE A 184 12.39 -16.75 -3.21
CA ILE A 184 12.46 -16.98 -1.77
C ILE A 184 11.13 -17.55 -1.27
N LEU A 185 10.03 -16.95 -1.69
CA LEU A 185 8.69 -17.41 -1.29
C LEU A 185 8.38 -18.81 -1.80
N ALA A 186 8.73 -19.10 -3.07
CA ALA A 186 8.57 -20.43 -3.63
C ALA A 186 9.42 -21.49 -2.92
N ALA A 187 10.64 -21.13 -2.51
CA ALA A 187 11.49 -22.02 -1.73
C ALA A 187 10.88 -22.35 -0.36
N GLU A 188 10.23 -21.39 0.29
CA GLU A 188 9.51 -21.64 1.55
C GLU A 188 8.31 -22.57 1.32
N ILE A 189 7.53 -22.37 0.26
CA ILE A 189 6.40 -23.26 -0.08
C ILE A 189 6.89 -24.70 -0.32
N ARG A 190 8.01 -24.87 -1.04
CA ARG A 190 8.57 -26.23 -1.33
C ARG A 190 8.99 -26.99 -0.07
N LYS A 191 9.23 -26.35 1.06
CA LYS A 191 9.48 -27.04 2.34
C LYS A 191 8.26 -27.84 2.82
N HIS A 192 7.06 -27.39 2.44
CA HIS A 192 5.78 -28.02 2.81
C HIS A 192 5.14 -28.76 1.65
N MET A 193 5.45 -28.37 0.42
CA MET A 193 4.94 -28.91 -0.83
C MET A 193 6.11 -29.16 -1.79
N PRO A 194 6.87 -30.27 -1.64
CA PRO A 194 8.12 -30.49 -2.42
C PRO A 194 7.93 -30.46 -3.95
N ASP A 195 6.75 -30.87 -4.43
CA ASP A 195 6.40 -30.92 -5.84
C ASP A 195 5.85 -29.60 -6.39
N PHE A 196 5.90 -28.52 -5.62
CA PHE A 196 5.41 -27.21 -6.07
C PHE A 196 6.26 -26.66 -7.21
N GLU A 197 5.60 -26.40 -8.34
CA GLU A 197 6.20 -25.85 -9.55
C GLU A 197 5.88 -24.35 -9.68
N MET A 198 6.93 -23.52 -9.84
CA MET A 198 6.77 -22.11 -10.18
C MET A 198 7.33 -21.85 -11.58
N THR A 199 6.55 -21.16 -12.39
CA THR A 199 6.93 -20.65 -13.72
C THR A 199 6.75 -19.16 -13.79
N TYR A 200 7.24 -18.51 -14.83
CA TYR A 200 7.15 -17.06 -15.00
C TYR A 200 6.35 -16.70 -16.23
N ARG A 201 5.35 -15.85 -16.05
CA ARG A 201 4.60 -15.21 -17.12
C ARG A 201 4.55 -13.71 -16.82
N ILE A 202 5.65 -13.02 -17.16
CA ILE A 202 5.83 -11.62 -16.81
C ILE A 202 4.72 -10.78 -17.44
N ASP A 203 4.05 -10.01 -16.58
CA ASP A 203 3.06 -9.02 -16.97
C ASP A 203 3.76 -7.66 -17.11
N PRO A 204 3.82 -7.05 -18.31
CA PRO A 204 4.52 -5.78 -18.52
C PRO A 204 3.86 -4.59 -17.79
N VAL A 205 2.65 -4.77 -17.24
CA VAL A 205 1.94 -3.75 -16.46
C VAL A 205 2.25 -3.85 -14.97
N LYS A 206 2.76 -4.99 -14.53
CA LYS A 206 3.15 -5.25 -13.14
C LYS A 206 4.67 -5.07 -12.96
#